data_5f5e3d90e243850e858d897549e7af16
#
_entry.id   5f5e3d90e243850e858d897549e7af16
#
_cell.length_a   1.000
_cell.length_b   1.000
_cell.length_c   1.000
_cell.angle_alpha   90.00
_cell.angle_beta   90.00
_cell.angle_gamma   90.00
#
_symmetry.space_group_name_H-M   'P 1'
#
loop_
_entity.id
_entity.type
_entity.pdbx_description
1 polymer ?
#
loop_
_entity_poly.entity_id
_entity_poly.type
_entity_poly.pdbx_seq_one_letter_code
_entity_poly.pdbx_strand_id
1 'polypeptide(L)'
;LFAGPLVPGSLVRRGLVPAVPLVDGLNAQVLHTSDAATSIVQAALRPVRGAFNLASMPAVDGRYLAELLGARPVPIPRRALRLATSPAWHLRVLPASPGLLDTVLQLPLLDSTRAETELDWQPRFTPRETLETFLGGLRSGAGLPTPPLAGDSVSRRLHELSTGTGQRDD
;
A
#
# COMPACT_ATOMS: atom_id res chain seq x y z
N LEU A 1 -1.49 5.36 4.47
CA LEU A 1 -1.61 5.94 3.11
C LEU A 1 -2.86 5.47 2.36
N PHE A 2 -3.47 4.33 2.72
CA PHE A 2 -4.60 3.74 1.98
C PHE A 2 -5.95 3.84 2.71
N ALA A 3 -5.96 4.22 3.96
CA ALA A 3 -7.19 4.53 4.68
C ALA A 3 -7.38 6.04 4.62
N GLY A 4 -8.26 6.50 3.74
CA GLY A 4 -8.69 7.89 3.76
C GLY A 4 -9.39 8.24 5.07
N PRO A 5 -9.68 9.52 5.34
CA PRO A 5 -10.23 9.98 6.61
C PRO A 5 -11.56 9.30 6.99
N LEU A 6 -12.27 8.76 6.00
CA LEU A 6 -13.56 8.09 6.20
C LEU A 6 -13.45 6.58 6.49
N VAL A 7 -12.27 5.96 6.30
CA VAL A 7 -12.07 4.53 6.56
C VAL A 7 -11.10 4.36 7.72
N PRO A 8 -11.60 4.21 8.95
CA PRO A 8 -10.75 3.90 10.08
C PRO A 8 -10.00 2.59 9.86
N GLY A 9 -8.71 2.55 10.18
CA GLY A 9 -7.90 1.33 10.11
C GLY A 9 -8.51 0.17 10.88
N SER A 10 -9.27 0.46 11.94
CA SER A 10 -10.04 -0.53 12.70
C SER A 10 -11.15 -1.23 11.91
N LEU A 11 -11.64 -0.63 10.81
CA LEU A 11 -12.65 -1.24 9.93
C LEU A 11 -12.04 -2.14 8.86
N VAL A 12 -10.72 -2.09 8.65
CA VAL A 12 -10.02 -2.99 7.72
C VAL A 12 -9.80 -4.34 8.41
N ARG A 13 -10.89 -5.05 8.66
CA ARG A 13 -10.87 -6.39 9.24
C ARG A 13 -11.35 -7.42 8.23
N ARG A 14 -10.80 -8.63 8.31
CA ARG A 14 -11.31 -9.75 7.54
C ARG A 14 -12.81 -9.93 7.77
N GLY A 15 -13.60 -9.98 6.70
CA GLY A 15 -15.05 -10.11 6.73
C GLY A 15 -15.84 -8.79 6.88
N LEU A 16 -15.20 -7.64 7.16
CA LEU A 16 -15.88 -6.35 7.18
C LEU A 16 -15.81 -5.61 5.82
N VAL A 17 -14.84 -5.95 4.99
CA VAL A 17 -14.75 -5.42 3.62
C VAL A 17 -15.62 -6.30 2.74
N PRO A 18 -16.74 -5.81 2.20
CA PRO A 18 -17.67 -6.65 1.45
C PRO A 18 -17.15 -7.01 0.06
N ALA A 19 -16.40 -6.12 -0.55
CA ALA A 19 -15.90 -6.30 -1.91
C ALA A 19 -14.56 -5.58 -2.14
N VAL A 20 -13.73 -6.15 -3.00
CA VAL A 20 -12.48 -5.56 -3.47
C VAL A 20 -12.55 -5.39 -4.98
N PRO A 21 -12.22 -4.21 -5.53
CA PRO A 21 -12.23 -3.98 -6.96
C PRO A 21 -11.14 -4.80 -7.66
N LEU A 22 -11.53 -5.52 -8.71
CA LEU A 22 -10.61 -6.10 -9.67
C LEU A 22 -10.44 -5.12 -10.82
N VAL A 23 -9.26 -4.55 -10.93
CA VAL A 23 -8.91 -3.60 -11.99
C VAL A 23 -7.71 -4.15 -12.74
N ASP A 24 -7.85 -4.30 -14.06
CA ASP A 24 -6.76 -4.78 -14.89
C ASP A 24 -5.54 -3.85 -14.80
N GLY A 25 -4.38 -4.44 -14.56
CA GLY A 25 -3.12 -3.73 -14.38
C GLY A 25 -2.87 -3.20 -12.97
N LEU A 26 -3.80 -3.35 -12.05
CA LEU A 26 -3.54 -3.07 -10.64
C LEU A 26 -2.78 -4.23 -10.01
N ASN A 27 -1.45 -4.15 -10.07
CA ASN A 27 -0.55 -5.09 -9.45
C ASN A 27 0.44 -4.32 -8.59
N ALA A 28 0.65 -4.76 -7.37
CA ALA A 28 1.62 -4.17 -6.45
C ALA A 28 2.54 -5.25 -5.89
N GLN A 29 3.81 -4.92 -5.76
CA GLN A 29 4.74 -5.73 -4.99
C GLN A 29 4.88 -5.12 -3.61
N VAL A 30 4.82 -5.95 -2.61
CA VAL A 30 4.99 -5.55 -1.21
C VAL A 30 6.26 -6.17 -0.67
N LEU A 31 6.94 -5.46 0.22
CA LEU A 31 8.16 -5.93 0.85
C LEU A 31 8.10 -5.63 2.35
N HIS A 32 8.45 -6.62 3.17
CA HIS A 32 8.54 -6.43 4.60
C HIS A 32 9.74 -5.54 4.95
N THR A 33 9.57 -4.61 5.88
CA THR A 33 10.63 -3.65 6.25
C THR A 33 11.89 -4.32 6.77
N SER A 34 11.76 -5.47 7.44
CA SER A 34 12.92 -6.26 7.90
C SER A 34 13.71 -6.84 6.73
N ASP A 35 13.05 -7.23 5.64
CA ASP A 35 13.74 -7.73 4.45
C ASP A 35 14.47 -6.61 3.72
N ALA A 36 13.86 -5.43 3.65
CA ALA A 36 14.53 -4.23 3.15
C ALA A 36 15.76 -3.87 4.01
N ALA A 37 15.64 -3.91 5.33
CA ALA A 37 16.76 -3.65 6.23
C ALA A 37 17.90 -4.66 6.04
N THR A 38 17.58 -5.95 5.87
CA THR A 38 18.57 -6.99 5.61
C THR A 38 19.34 -6.72 4.32
N SER A 39 18.66 -6.31 3.25
CA SER A 39 19.33 -6.00 1.98
C SER A 39 20.29 -4.81 2.09
N ILE A 40 19.93 -3.79 2.87
CA ILE A 40 20.80 -2.62 3.14
C ILE A 40 22.07 -3.07 3.86
N VAL A 41 21.93 -3.92 4.89
CA VAL A 41 23.09 -4.46 5.61
C VAL A 41 23.99 -5.28 4.68
N GLN A 42 23.40 -6.16 3.85
CA GLN A 42 24.16 -6.95 2.89
C GLN A 42 24.90 -6.09 1.86
N ALA A 43 24.24 -5.06 1.34
CA ALA A 43 24.86 -4.11 0.40
C ALA A 43 26.02 -3.31 1.05
N ALA A 44 25.90 -2.97 2.35
CA ALA A 44 26.96 -2.27 3.07
C ALA A 44 28.18 -3.13 3.36
N LEU A 45 28.01 -4.46 3.46
CA LEU A 45 29.08 -5.43 3.76
C LEU A 45 29.74 -6.01 2.52
N ARG A 46 29.22 -5.79 1.32
CA ARG A 46 29.70 -6.36 0.07
C ARG A 46 30.28 -5.28 -0.86
N PRO A 47 31.25 -5.60 -1.71
CA PRO A 47 31.84 -4.67 -2.66
C PRO A 47 30.95 -4.46 -3.90
N VAL A 48 29.69 -4.10 -3.68
CA VAL A 48 28.69 -3.88 -4.73
C VAL A 48 28.47 -2.39 -5.00
N ARG A 49 27.99 -2.04 -6.19
CA ARG A 49 27.67 -0.66 -6.59
C ARG A 49 26.41 -0.59 -7.41
N GLY A 50 25.75 0.56 -7.38
CA GLY A 50 24.55 0.85 -8.16
C GLY A 50 23.27 0.54 -7.42
N ALA A 51 22.14 0.62 -8.12
CA ALA A 51 20.81 0.43 -7.56
C ALA A 51 20.41 -1.05 -7.58
N PHE A 52 19.70 -1.48 -6.55
CA PHE A 52 19.09 -2.80 -6.44
C PHE A 52 17.59 -2.64 -6.29
N ASN A 53 16.84 -3.36 -7.11
CA ASN A 53 15.42 -3.52 -6.90
C ASN A 53 15.17 -4.60 -5.85
N LEU A 54 14.22 -4.34 -4.97
CA LEU A 54 13.83 -5.26 -3.91
C LEU A 54 12.32 -5.46 -3.98
N ALA A 55 11.88 -6.69 -4.13
CA ALA A 55 10.48 -7.02 -4.19
C ALA A 55 10.23 -8.44 -3.69
N SER A 56 9.02 -8.68 -3.18
CA SER A 56 8.57 -10.02 -2.86
C SER A 56 7.50 -10.47 -3.86
N MET A 57 7.46 -11.75 -4.14
CA MET A 57 6.51 -12.39 -5.05
C MET A 57 5.61 -13.37 -4.28
N PRO A 58 4.39 -13.65 -4.78
CA PRO A 58 3.76 -13.10 -5.98
C PRO A 58 3.31 -11.64 -5.82
N ALA A 59 3.15 -10.94 -6.95
CA ALA A 59 2.54 -9.62 -6.95
C ALA A 59 1.10 -9.68 -6.41
N VAL A 60 0.72 -8.63 -5.68
CA VAL A 60 -0.59 -8.48 -5.05
C VAL A 60 -1.52 -7.76 -6.00
N ASP A 61 -2.53 -8.47 -6.47
CA ASP A 61 -3.64 -7.93 -7.27
C ASP A 61 -4.92 -7.80 -6.44
N GLY A 62 -5.99 -7.35 -7.06
CA GLY A 62 -7.30 -7.24 -6.39
C GLY A 62 -7.87 -8.59 -5.96
N ARG A 63 -7.54 -9.69 -6.65
CA ARG A 63 -7.98 -11.05 -6.28
C ARG A 63 -7.27 -11.52 -5.03
N TYR A 64 -5.96 -11.31 -4.98
CA TYR A 64 -5.14 -11.61 -3.81
C TYR A 64 -5.64 -10.86 -2.55
N LEU A 65 -5.95 -9.57 -2.71
CA LEU A 65 -6.49 -8.75 -1.61
C LEU A 65 -7.90 -9.21 -1.20
N ALA A 66 -8.75 -9.59 -2.15
CA ALA A 66 -10.09 -10.12 -1.86
C ALA A 66 -10.00 -11.40 -1.02
N GLU A 67 -9.11 -12.32 -1.39
CA GLU A 67 -8.87 -13.55 -0.63
C GLU A 67 -8.32 -13.26 0.79
N LEU A 68 -7.33 -12.37 0.89
CA LEU A 68 -6.74 -11.98 2.17
C LEU A 68 -7.78 -11.39 3.14
N LEU A 69 -8.68 -10.54 2.62
CA LEU A 69 -9.70 -9.84 3.41
C LEU A 69 -10.99 -10.65 3.58
N GLY A 70 -11.14 -11.80 2.89
CA GLY A 70 -12.38 -12.56 2.86
C GLY A 70 -13.51 -11.81 2.16
N ALA A 71 -13.18 -10.99 1.16
CA ALA A 71 -14.08 -10.13 0.42
C ALA A 71 -14.44 -10.74 -0.95
N ARG A 72 -15.48 -10.21 -1.57
CA ARG A 72 -15.83 -10.61 -2.95
C ARG A 72 -15.01 -9.79 -3.96
N PRO A 73 -14.32 -10.43 -4.92
CA PRO A 73 -13.69 -9.72 -6.01
C PRO A 73 -14.75 -9.21 -7.01
N VAL A 74 -14.76 -7.92 -7.31
CA VAL A 74 -15.72 -7.29 -8.22
C VAL A 74 -14.97 -6.67 -9.39
N PRO A 75 -15.15 -7.17 -10.62
CA PRO A 75 -14.53 -6.58 -11.80
C PRO A 75 -15.01 -5.15 -12.03
N ILE A 76 -14.07 -4.21 -12.08
CA ILE A 76 -14.36 -2.80 -12.35
C ILE A 76 -13.52 -2.36 -13.56
N PRO A 77 -14.14 -1.92 -14.66
CA PRO A 77 -13.41 -1.37 -15.79
C PRO A 77 -12.63 -0.13 -15.37
N ARG A 78 -11.39 0.05 -15.87
CA ARG A 78 -10.54 1.23 -15.57
C ARG A 78 -11.26 2.55 -15.75
N ARG A 79 -12.11 2.66 -16.81
CA ARG A 79 -12.89 3.86 -17.08
C ARG A 79 -13.90 4.17 -15.98
N ALA A 80 -14.59 3.16 -15.45
CA ALA A 80 -15.54 3.33 -14.36
C ALA A 80 -14.83 3.74 -13.07
N LEU A 81 -13.69 3.12 -12.77
CA LEU A 81 -12.87 3.51 -11.63
C LEU A 81 -12.41 4.97 -11.72
N ARG A 82 -11.91 5.39 -12.89
CA ARG A 82 -11.48 6.77 -13.12
C ARG A 82 -12.63 7.78 -12.98
N LEU A 83 -13.82 7.45 -13.51
CA LEU A 83 -15.01 8.30 -13.36
C LEU A 83 -15.45 8.42 -11.90
N ALA A 84 -15.29 7.37 -11.09
CA ALA A 84 -15.62 7.41 -9.67
C ALA A 84 -14.57 8.14 -8.83
N THR A 85 -13.28 8.04 -9.19
CA THR A 85 -12.20 8.68 -8.43
C THR A 85 -12.19 10.20 -8.57
N SER A 86 -12.59 10.76 -9.72
CA SER A 86 -12.57 12.20 -9.94
C SER A 86 -13.49 12.97 -8.96
N PRO A 87 -14.78 12.68 -8.86
CA PRO A 87 -15.63 13.36 -7.86
C PRO A 87 -15.23 13.05 -6.42
N ALA A 88 -14.80 11.80 -6.15
CA ALA A 88 -14.38 11.41 -4.81
C ALA A 88 -13.10 12.14 -4.36
N TRP A 89 -12.20 12.48 -5.26
CA TRP A 89 -11.06 13.36 -5.00
C TRP A 89 -11.49 14.79 -4.71
N HIS A 90 -12.34 15.38 -5.56
CA HIS A 90 -12.83 16.75 -5.36
C HIS A 90 -13.67 16.91 -4.07
N LEU A 91 -14.38 15.86 -3.68
CA LEU A 91 -15.11 15.79 -2.41
C LEU A 91 -14.21 15.42 -1.21
N ARG A 92 -12.88 15.27 -1.43
CA ARG A 92 -11.91 14.90 -0.39
C ARG A 92 -12.17 13.55 0.30
N VAL A 93 -12.94 12.70 -0.36
CA VAL A 93 -13.27 11.34 0.14
C VAL A 93 -12.11 10.38 -0.10
N LEU A 94 -11.38 10.55 -1.21
CA LEU A 94 -10.21 9.74 -1.54
C LEU A 94 -8.94 10.58 -1.45
N PRO A 95 -7.86 10.03 -0.84
CA PRO A 95 -6.57 10.71 -0.73
C PRO A 95 -5.72 10.64 -2.00
N ALA A 96 -6.22 10.02 -3.06
CA ALA A 96 -5.50 9.78 -4.30
C ALA A 96 -6.14 10.51 -5.48
N SER A 97 -5.35 11.29 -6.21
CA SER A 97 -5.81 11.96 -7.43
C SER A 97 -6.04 10.94 -8.56
N PRO A 98 -6.90 11.26 -9.53
CA PRO A 98 -7.08 10.41 -10.72
C PRO A 98 -5.77 10.14 -11.49
N GLY A 99 -4.85 11.11 -11.52
CA GLY A 99 -3.53 10.94 -12.15
C GLY A 99 -2.64 9.95 -11.40
N LEU A 100 -2.72 9.91 -10.08
CA LEU A 100 -2.00 8.92 -9.28
C LEU A 100 -2.51 7.50 -9.57
N LEU A 101 -3.82 7.33 -9.74
CA LEU A 101 -4.39 6.06 -10.13
C LEU A 101 -3.87 5.58 -11.49
N ASP A 102 -3.85 6.48 -12.49
CA ASP A 102 -3.33 6.16 -13.82
C ASP A 102 -1.85 5.74 -13.75
N THR A 103 -1.07 6.40 -12.90
CA THR A 103 0.34 6.04 -12.65
C THR A 103 0.47 4.65 -12.03
N VAL A 104 -0.29 4.38 -10.97
CA VAL A 104 -0.25 3.09 -10.26
C VAL A 104 -0.65 1.92 -11.17
N LEU A 105 -1.64 2.13 -12.06
CA LEU A 105 -2.09 1.12 -13.01
C LEU A 105 -1.06 0.82 -14.14
N GLN A 106 -0.02 1.62 -14.28
CA GLN A 106 1.03 1.49 -15.28
C GLN A 106 2.39 1.13 -14.67
N LEU A 107 2.49 1.01 -13.34
CA LEU A 107 3.75 0.65 -12.69
C LEU A 107 4.20 -0.75 -13.13
N PRO A 108 5.42 -0.89 -13.65
CA PRO A 108 5.99 -2.20 -13.94
C PRO A 108 6.30 -2.93 -12.65
N LEU A 109 6.31 -4.26 -12.71
CA LEU A 109 6.84 -5.07 -11.64
C LEU A 109 8.36 -4.97 -11.62
N LEU A 110 8.92 -4.90 -10.43
CA LEU A 110 10.37 -4.86 -10.22
C LEU A 110 10.95 -6.27 -10.33
N ASP A 111 12.08 -6.38 -11.01
CA ASP A 111 12.90 -7.57 -11.05
C ASP A 111 13.98 -7.45 -9.97
N SER A 112 13.99 -8.38 -9.01
CA SER A 112 14.94 -8.45 -7.90
C SER A 112 16.12 -9.42 -8.15
N THR A 113 16.22 -10.02 -9.32
CA THR A 113 17.25 -11.02 -9.65
C THR A 113 18.67 -10.52 -9.34
N ARG A 114 18.95 -9.24 -9.56
CA ARG A 114 20.23 -8.66 -9.24
C ARG A 114 20.53 -8.66 -7.73
N ALA A 115 19.53 -8.37 -6.90
CA ALA A 115 19.67 -8.42 -5.45
C ALA A 115 19.89 -9.88 -4.97
N GLU A 116 19.19 -10.82 -5.57
CA GLU A 116 19.33 -12.24 -5.26
C GLU A 116 20.75 -12.75 -5.57
N THR A 117 21.30 -12.37 -6.72
CA THR A 117 22.60 -12.89 -7.20
C THR A 117 23.80 -12.17 -6.60
N GLU A 118 23.77 -10.83 -6.50
CA GLU A 118 24.92 -10.03 -6.05
C GLU A 118 24.92 -9.80 -4.52
N LEU A 119 23.74 -9.73 -3.89
CA LEU A 119 23.64 -9.56 -2.45
C LEU A 119 23.37 -10.87 -1.72
N ASP A 120 23.09 -11.99 -2.42
CA ASP A 120 22.59 -13.22 -1.81
C ASP A 120 21.39 -12.95 -0.91
N TRP A 121 20.51 -12.09 -1.40
CA TRP A 121 19.35 -11.62 -0.67
C TRP A 121 18.08 -12.26 -1.22
N GLN A 122 17.25 -12.71 -0.31
CA GLN A 122 15.90 -13.19 -0.62
C GLN A 122 14.93 -12.69 0.44
N PRO A 123 13.68 -12.37 0.05
CA PRO A 123 12.66 -11.99 1.01
C PRO A 123 12.32 -13.19 1.90
N ARG A 124 12.28 -12.99 3.22
CA ARG A 124 11.90 -14.00 4.21
C ARG A 124 10.40 -14.04 4.44
N PHE A 125 9.76 -12.89 4.24
CA PHE A 125 8.33 -12.74 4.43
C PHE A 125 7.61 -12.81 3.08
N THR A 126 6.55 -13.60 3.04
CA THR A 126 5.64 -13.63 1.91
C THR A 126 4.83 -12.33 1.82
N PRO A 127 4.26 -11.99 0.65
CA PRO A 127 3.34 -10.86 0.54
C PRO A 127 2.15 -10.95 1.50
N ARG A 128 1.66 -12.15 1.80
CA ARG A 128 0.58 -12.39 2.76
C ARG A 128 0.98 -11.98 4.17
N GLU A 129 2.10 -12.49 4.67
CA GLU A 129 2.61 -12.17 6.01
C GLU A 129 2.91 -10.69 6.16
N THR A 130 3.47 -10.06 5.12
CA THR A 130 3.73 -8.62 5.07
C THR A 130 2.45 -7.81 5.21
N LEU A 131 1.41 -8.16 4.43
CA LEU A 131 0.12 -7.49 4.49
C LEU A 131 -0.61 -7.75 5.81
N GLU A 132 -0.56 -8.97 6.34
CA GLU A 132 -1.17 -9.30 7.63
C GLU A 132 -0.50 -8.53 8.78
N THR A 133 0.83 -8.39 8.74
CA THR A 133 1.58 -7.56 9.70
C THR A 133 1.16 -6.10 9.60
N PHE A 134 1.07 -5.56 8.39
CA PHE A 134 0.63 -4.19 8.14
C PHE A 134 -0.82 -3.95 8.63
N LEU A 135 -1.74 -4.84 8.28
CA LEU A 135 -3.14 -4.75 8.73
C LEU A 135 -3.27 -4.91 10.25
N GLY A 136 -2.42 -5.75 10.85
CA GLY A 136 -2.32 -5.89 12.31
C GLY A 136 -1.89 -4.58 12.97
N GLY A 137 -0.87 -3.93 12.44
CA GLY A 137 -0.41 -2.62 12.89
C GLY A 137 -1.49 -1.53 12.78
N LEU A 138 -2.22 -1.49 11.66
CA LEU A 138 -3.34 -0.56 11.49
C LEU A 138 -4.45 -0.79 12.52
N ARG A 139 -4.78 -2.04 12.82
CA ARG A 139 -5.84 -2.40 13.80
C ARG A 139 -5.45 -2.05 15.22
N SER A 140 -4.20 -2.22 15.58
CA SER A 140 -3.68 -1.90 16.92
C SER A 140 -3.34 -0.42 17.10
N GLY A 141 -3.49 0.39 16.04
CA GLY A 141 -3.07 1.80 16.07
C GLY A 141 -1.57 1.94 16.28
N ALA A 142 -0.79 0.93 15.88
CA ALA A 142 0.65 0.97 15.95
C ALA A 142 1.19 2.11 15.10
N GLY A 143 1.67 3.14 15.75
CA GLY A 143 2.19 4.34 15.12
C GLY A 143 3.17 5.03 16.05
N LEU A 144 3.83 6.06 15.55
CA LEU A 144 4.72 6.93 16.34
C LEU A 144 4.05 8.28 16.54
N PRO A 145 4.42 9.06 17.58
CA PRO A 145 3.86 10.39 17.82
C PRO A 145 4.42 11.45 16.85
N THR A 146 4.58 11.07 15.60
CA THR A 146 4.99 11.96 14.50
C THR A 146 3.87 12.06 13.48
N PRO A 147 3.59 13.23 12.88
CA PRO A 147 2.42 13.43 12.01
C PRO A 147 2.19 12.34 10.96
N PRO A 148 3.21 11.85 10.21
CA PRO A 148 2.99 10.82 9.20
C PRO A 148 2.71 9.43 9.77
N LEU A 149 3.11 9.15 11.01
CA LEU A 149 3.09 7.83 11.63
C LEU A 149 2.17 7.75 12.84
N ALA A 150 1.58 8.88 13.22
CA ALA A 150 0.70 8.92 14.38
C ALA A 150 -0.60 8.15 14.14
N GLY A 151 -1.03 7.44 15.15
CA GLY A 151 -2.28 6.70 15.13
C GLY A 151 -3.49 7.60 14.86
N ASP A 152 -4.57 7.00 14.40
CA ASP A 152 -5.82 7.66 14.09
C ASP A 152 -6.40 8.38 15.32
N SER A 153 -6.64 9.70 15.19
CA SER A 153 -7.41 10.48 16.15
C SER A 153 -8.59 11.17 15.47
N VAL A 154 -9.69 11.34 16.19
CA VAL A 154 -10.89 12.00 15.66
C VAL A 154 -10.58 13.45 15.24
N SER A 155 -9.79 14.16 16.03
CA SER A 155 -9.38 15.54 15.72
C SER A 155 -8.60 15.65 14.42
N ARG A 156 -7.68 14.72 14.16
CA ARG A 156 -6.92 14.68 12.92
C ARG A 156 -7.81 14.38 11.72
N ARG A 157 -8.75 13.44 11.84
CA ARG A 157 -9.71 13.13 10.77
C ARG A 157 -10.58 14.32 10.41
N LEU A 158 -11.04 15.06 11.42
CA LEU A 158 -11.79 16.32 11.20
C LEU A 158 -10.93 17.36 10.51
N HIS A 159 -9.66 17.49 10.90
CA HIS A 159 -8.71 18.39 10.25
C HIS A 159 -8.44 17.98 8.80
N GLU A 160 -8.21 16.70 8.53
CA GLU A 160 -8.02 16.17 7.17
C GLU A 160 -9.26 16.35 6.28
N LEU A 161 -10.46 16.29 6.84
CA LEU A 161 -11.71 16.60 6.12
C LEU A 161 -11.81 18.09 5.76
N SER A 162 -11.28 18.96 6.59
CA SER A 162 -11.33 20.42 6.35
C SER A 162 -10.22 20.90 5.41
N THR A 163 -9.01 20.37 5.53
CA THR A 163 -7.83 20.84 4.77
C THR A 163 -7.52 19.98 3.54
N GLY A 164 -8.03 18.76 3.49
CA GLY A 164 -7.69 17.74 2.50
C GLY A 164 -6.52 16.86 2.94
N THR A 165 -6.58 15.59 2.55
CA THR A 165 -5.55 14.61 2.88
C THR A 165 -4.24 14.95 2.19
N GLY A 166 -3.18 15.19 2.95
CA GLY A 166 -1.84 15.48 2.42
C GLY A 166 -1.60 16.95 2.03
N GLN A 167 -2.53 17.86 2.28
CA GLN A 167 -2.28 19.29 2.14
C GLN A 167 -1.53 19.81 3.37
N ARG A 168 -0.44 20.54 3.13
CA ARG A 168 0.24 21.31 4.19
C ARG A 168 -0.54 22.60 4.43
N ASP A 169 -0.69 22.96 5.70
CA ASP A 169 -1.08 24.32 6.05
C ASP A 169 0.09 25.23 5.64
N ASP A 170 -0.13 26.16 4.72
CA ASP A 170 0.76 27.26 4.39
C ASP A 170 0.76 28.31 5.52
#